data_9fa191d2363442f198aa6467cc8e1d1d
#
_entry.id   9fa191d2363442f198aa6467cc8e1d1d
#
_cell.length_a   1.000
_cell.length_b   1.000
_cell.length_c   1.000
_cell.angle_alpha   90.00
_cell.angle_beta   90.00
_cell.angle_gamma   90.00
#
_symmetry.space_group_name_H-M   'P 1'
#
loop_
_entity.id
_entity.type
_entity.pdbx_description
1 polymer ?
#
loop_
_entity_poly.entity_id
_entity_poly.type
_entity_poly.pdbx_seq_one_letter_code
_entity_poly.pdbx_strand_id
1 'polypeptide(L)'
;MRTVIVGYLRSIMNNLRTRIKEKRSQLSSDNVDRLGEAIFRNILDSNILNDKKRIAIYYSVNNEVTTEQIIKHLWAENKELFLPIIKFNQLMFGSYKSGDNLNNNKFGIPEPVTRTEDLIAADILDLVIVPLVAFDSNCNRLGMGGGYYDRALAFKQTSSETRSPLVIGLAYELQKVNALEINSWDIPMDGIISETKTYLS
;
A
#
# COMPACT_ATOMS: atom_id res chain seq x y z
N MET A 1 -14.99 1.50 -31.29
CA MET A 1 -15.22 2.58 -30.29
C MET A 1 -14.71 2.22 -28.89
N ARG A 2 -15.11 1.09 -28.27
CA ARG A 2 -14.61 0.67 -26.93
C ARG A 2 -13.09 0.58 -26.82
N THR A 3 -12.40 0.00 -27.80
CA THR A 3 -10.93 -0.19 -27.77
C THR A 3 -10.13 1.12 -27.78
N VAL A 4 -10.61 2.14 -28.48
CA VAL A 4 -9.98 3.48 -28.55
C VAL A 4 -10.14 4.21 -27.23
N ILE A 5 -11.30 4.13 -26.59
CA ILE A 5 -11.56 4.74 -25.27
C ILE A 5 -10.67 4.10 -24.21
N VAL A 6 -10.57 2.77 -24.17
CA VAL A 6 -9.70 2.05 -23.20
C VAL A 6 -8.21 2.43 -23.39
N GLY A 7 -7.75 2.56 -24.65
CA GLY A 7 -6.38 3.01 -24.93
C GLY A 7 -6.12 4.44 -24.46
N TYR A 8 -7.08 5.34 -24.65
CA TYR A 8 -7.00 6.74 -24.23
C TYR A 8 -6.96 6.86 -22.69
N LEU A 9 -7.85 6.17 -21.98
CA LEU A 9 -7.87 6.15 -20.51
C LEU A 9 -6.58 5.59 -19.92
N ARG A 10 -6.06 4.52 -20.51
CA ARG A 10 -4.76 3.94 -20.11
C ARG A 10 -3.61 4.94 -20.29
N SER A 11 -3.63 5.74 -21.35
CA SER A 11 -2.63 6.79 -21.58
C SER A 11 -2.72 7.89 -20.52
N ILE A 12 -3.93 8.36 -20.18
CA ILE A 12 -4.15 9.36 -19.12
C ILE A 12 -3.61 8.86 -17.79
N MET A 13 -3.94 7.63 -17.40
CA MET A 13 -3.46 7.04 -16.14
C MET A 13 -1.95 6.88 -16.11
N ASN A 14 -1.31 6.53 -17.23
CA ASN A 14 0.14 6.45 -17.32
C ASN A 14 0.80 7.83 -17.18
N ASN A 15 0.25 8.85 -17.84
CA ASN A 15 0.72 10.24 -17.70
C ASN A 15 0.58 10.73 -16.26
N LEU A 16 -0.54 10.40 -15.59
CA LEU A 16 -0.74 10.74 -14.18
C LEU A 16 0.31 10.05 -13.29
N ARG A 17 0.56 8.74 -13.50
CA ARG A 17 1.63 8.01 -12.77
C ARG A 17 2.99 8.69 -12.92
N THR A 18 3.37 9.01 -14.14
CA THR A 18 4.66 9.67 -14.43
C THR A 18 4.75 10.99 -13.69
N ARG A 19 3.77 11.87 -13.85
CA ARG A 19 3.75 13.20 -13.22
C ARG A 19 3.83 13.15 -11.69
N ILE A 20 3.08 12.23 -11.05
CA ILE A 20 3.09 12.11 -9.59
C ILE A 20 4.41 11.51 -9.09
N LYS A 21 4.96 10.52 -9.79
CA LYS A 21 6.28 9.95 -9.46
C LYS A 21 7.39 10.99 -9.58
N GLU A 22 7.36 11.83 -10.61
CA GLU A 22 8.29 12.95 -10.77
C GLU A 22 8.19 13.95 -9.60
N LYS A 23 6.97 14.36 -9.22
CA LYS A 23 6.78 15.23 -8.04
C LYS A 23 7.33 14.59 -6.78
N ARG A 24 7.09 13.29 -6.57
CA ARG A 24 7.57 12.56 -5.40
C ARG A 24 9.09 12.43 -5.41
N SER A 25 9.73 12.21 -6.56
CA SER A 25 11.19 12.11 -6.67
C SER A 25 11.91 13.43 -6.38
N GLN A 26 11.21 14.56 -6.42
CA GLN A 26 11.75 15.89 -6.08
C GLN A 26 11.76 16.16 -4.57
N LEU A 27 11.15 15.30 -3.76
CA LEU A 27 11.24 15.42 -2.31
C LEU A 27 12.67 15.14 -1.85
N SER A 28 13.23 16.05 -1.05
CA SER A 28 14.50 15.81 -0.38
C SER A 28 14.35 14.74 0.70
N SER A 29 15.46 14.12 1.11
CA SER A 29 15.48 13.17 2.24
C SER A 29 14.82 13.76 3.49
N ASP A 30 15.18 14.99 3.86
CA ASP A 30 14.63 15.67 5.03
C ASP A 30 13.10 15.85 4.95
N ASN A 31 12.57 16.12 3.74
CA ASN A 31 11.12 16.20 3.53
C ASN A 31 10.46 14.81 3.62
N VAL A 32 11.08 13.77 3.05
CA VAL A 32 10.59 12.40 3.17
C VAL A 32 10.49 11.98 4.64
N ASP A 33 11.53 12.26 5.43
CA ASP A 33 11.59 11.92 6.85
C ASP A 33 10.55 12.70 7.67
N ARG A 34 10.49 14.03 7.47
CA ARG A 34 9.52 14.90 8.18
C ARG A 34 8.07 14.55 7.87
N LEU A 35 7.74 14.32 6.59
CA LEU A 35 6.39 13.95 6.17
C LEU A 35 6.04 12.53 6.64
N GLY A 36 7.01 11.60 6.58
CA GLY A 36 6.87 10.25 7.10
C GLY A 36 6.57 10.23 8.59
N GLU A 37 7.26 11.07 9.39
CA GLU A 37 7.00 11.22 10.82
C GLU A 37 5.58 11.77 11.10
N ALA A 38 5.12 12.74 10.31
CA ALA A 38 3.76 13.27 10.45
C ALA A 38 2.71 12.19 10.11
N ILE A 39 2.93 11.40 9.06
CA ILE A 39 2.06 10.27 8.72
C ILE A 39 2.06 9.22 9.84
N PHE A 40 3.23 8.90 10.39
CA PHE A 40 3.32 7.96 11.51
C PHE A 40 2.52 8.43 12.73
N ARG A 41 2.60 9.72 13.11
CA ARG A 41 1.76 10.28 14.18
C ARG A 41 0.27 10.15 13.86
N ASN A 42 -0.15 10.47 12.64
CA ASN A 42 -1.54 10.34 12.21
C ASN A 42 -2.02 8.87 12.25
N ILE A 43 -1.14 7.90 11.98
CA ILE A 43 -1.43 6.47 12.15
C ILE A 43 -1.72 6.15 13.62
N LEU A 44 -0.88 6.63 14.54
CA LEU A 44 -1.07 6.40 15.98
C LEU A 44 -2.38 7.04 16.49
N ASP A 45 -2.63 8.28 16.10
CA ASP A 45 -3.82 9.04 16.49
C ASP A 45 -5.12 8.43 15.92
N SER A 46 -5.06 7.74 14.78
CA SER A 46 -6.21 7.10 14.15
C SER A 46 -6.68 5.82 14.83
N ASN A 47 -5.89 5.26 15.73
CA ASN A 47 -6.15 3.99 16.41
C ASN A 47 -6.32 2.78 15.46
N ILE A 48 -5.94 2.87 14.18
CA ILE A 48 -6.11 1.77 13.21
C ILE A 48 -5.26 0.54 13.52
N LEU A 49 -4.21 0.68 14.33
CA LEU A 49 -3.33 -0.41 14.76
C LEU A 49 -3.90 -1.19 15.97
N ASN A 50 -4.90 -0.61 16.65
CA ASN A 50 -5.50 -1.25 17.82
C ASN A 50 -6.19 -2.55 17.41
N ASP A 51 -6.11 -3.57 18.26
CA ASP A 51 -6.70 -4.91 18.04
C ASP A 51 -6.27 -5.63 16.76
N LYS A 52 -5.27 -5.10 16.04
CA LYS A 52 -4.67 -5.73 14.86
C LYS A 52 -3.43 -6.51 15.28
N LYS A 53 -3.40 -7.79 14.97
CA LYS A 53 -2.29 -8.69 15.32
C LYS A 53 -1.42 -8.99 14.09
N ARG A 54 -2.05 -9.35 12.96
CA ARG A 54 -1.38 -9.70 11.70
C ARG A 54 -1.45 -8.54 10.74
N ILE A 55 -0.32 -7.87 10.53
CA ILE A 55 -0.26 -6.64 9.75
C ILE A 55 0.70 -6.82 8.57
N ALA A 56 0.20 -6.65 7.36
CA ALA A 56 1.05 -6.50 6.20
C ALA A 56 1.37 -5.02 5.95
N ILE A 57 2.63 -4.75 5.63
CA ILE A 57 3.11 -3.42 5.27
C ILE A 57 4.12 -3.53 4.13
N TYR A 58 4.19 -2.55 3.25
CA TYR A 58 5.20 -2.52 2.19
C TYR A 58 6.55 -2.02 2.72
N TYR A 59 7.63 -2.39 2.04
CA TYR A 59 8.94 -1.79 2.24
C TYR A 59 9.07 -0.58 1.30
N SER A 60 9.27 0.61 1.87
CA SER A 60 9.26 1.86 1.09
C SER A 60 10.48 1.97 0.16
N VAL A 61 10.24 2.33 -1.11
CA VAL A 61 11.25 2.57 -2.12
C VAL A 61 10.92 3.84 -2.93
N ASN A 62 11.89 4.43 -3.60
CA ASN A 62 11.66 5.54 -4.54
C ASN A 62 10.87 6.72 -3.93
N ASN A 63 11.26 7.21 -2.76
CA ASN A 63 10.58 8.27 -2.01
C ASN A 63 9.10 7.98 -1.72
N GLU A 64 8.69 6.71 -1.60
CA GLU A 64 7.40 6.37 -0.99
C GLU A 64 7.38 6.81 0.48
N VAL A 65 6.18 6.91 1.06
CA VAL A 65 6.07 7.19 2.49
C VAL A 65 6.90 6.15 3.25
N THR A 66 7.86 6.62 4.04
CA THR A 66 8.74 5.74 4.80
C THR A 66 7.95 4.91 5.81
N THR A 67 8.19 3.61 5.80
CA THR A 67 7.51 2.64 6.68
C THR A 67 8.40 2.17 7.83
N GLU A 68 9.66 2.61 7.88
CA GLU A 68 10.64 2.11 8.85
C GLU A 68 10.21 2.36 10.31
N GLN A 69 9.73 3.57 10.62
CA GLN A 69 9.28 3.90 11.98
C GLN A 69 8.03 3.10 12.36
N ILE A 70 7.10 2.90 11.40
CA ILE A 70 5.90 2.09 11.60
C ILE A 70 6.31 0.63 11.88
N ILE A 71 7.21 0.08 11.09
CA ILE A 71 7.73 -1.29 11.25
C ILE A 71 8.37 -1.48 12.64
N LYS A 72 9.24 -0.55 13.06
CA LYS A 72 9.89 -0.58 14.37
C LYS A 72 8.87 -0.53 15.51
N HIS A 73 7.86 0.34 15.39
CA HIS A 73 6.78 0.46 16.37
C HIS A 73 5.97 -0.85 16.46
N LEU A 74 5.58 -1.43 15.33
CA LEU A 74 4.82 -2.68 15.27
C LEU A 74 5.58 -3.85 15.90
N TRP A 75 6.90 -3.92 15.72
CA TRP A 75 7.73 -4.92 16.40
C TRP A 75 7.79 -4.68 17.92
N ALA A 76 7.90 -3.43 18.36
CA ALA A 76 7.89 -3.09 19.78
C ALA A 76 6.55 -3.45 20.46
N GLU A 77 5.44 -3.35 19.72
CA GLU A 77 4.10 -3.78 20.14
C GLU A 77 3.84 -5.30 19.97
N ASN A 78 4.88 -6.09 19.63
CA ASN A 78 4.78 -7.54 19.41
C ASN A 78 3.73 -7.94 18.35
N LYS A 79 3.52 -7.11 17.31
CA LYS A 79 2.66 -7.45 16.18
C LYS A 79 3.35 -8.43 15.24
N GLU A 80 2.58 -9.30 14.61
CA GLU A 80 3.05 -10.18 13.54
C GLU A 80 3.11 -9.40 12.23
N LEU A 81 4.33 -9.18 11.73
CA LEU A 81 4.56 -8.34 10.54
C LEU A 81 4.81 -9.20 9.31
N PHE A 82 4.28 -8.73 8.18
CA PHE A 82 4.42 -9.39 6.88
C PHE A 82 4.78 -8.37 5.80
N LEU A 83 5.70 -8.74 4.90
CA LEU A 83 6.00 -7.96 3.70
C LEU A 83 5.42 -8.64 2.46
N PRO A 84 5.03 -7.87 1.45
CA PRO A 84 4.54 -8.40 0.19
C PRO A 84 5.65 -9.12 -0.59
N ILE A 85 5.32 -10.27 -1.16
CA ILE A 85 6.19 -11.08 -2.02
C ILE A 85 5.45 -11.40 -3.31
N ILE A 86 6.08 -11.16 -4.46
CA ILE A 86 5.51 -11.51 -5.76
C ILE A 86 5.99 -12.92 -6.15
N LYS A 87 5.09 -13.89 -6.09
CA LYS A 87 5.36 -15.28 -6.46
C LYS A 87 4.33 -15.77 -7.48
N PHE A 88 4.78 -16.40 -8.58
CA PHE A 88 3.91 -16.89 -9.65
C PHE A 88 2.86 -15.87 -10.14
N ASN A 89 3.28 -14.61 -10.29
CA ASN A 89 2.41 -13.47 -10.67
C ASN A 89 1.28 -13.15 -9.68
N GLN A 90 1.38 -13.65 -8.46
CA GLN A 90 0.46 -13.36 -7.34
C GLN A 90 1.19 -12.59 -6.25
N LEU A 91 0.44 -11.76 -5.51
CA LEU A 91 0.94 -11.10 -4.30
C LEU A 91 0.57 -11.96 -3.09
N MET A 92 1.58 -12.41 -2.41
CA MET A 92 1.50 -13.15 -1.15
C MET A 92 2.26 -12.37 -0.09
N PHE A 93 2.24 -12.83 1.15
CA PHE A 93 2.87 -12.13 2.26
C PHE A 93 3.77 -13.09 3.04
N GLY A 94 5.03 -12.68 3.22
CA GLY A 94 6.03 -13.40 4.01
C GLY A 94 6.25 -12.74 5.36
N SER A 95 6.39 -13.55 6.41
CA SER A 95 6.71 -13.04 7.76
C SER A 95 8.00 -12.23 7.75
N TYR A 96 8.01 -11.14 8.49
CA TYR A 96 9.15 -10.24 8.61
C TYR A 96 9.42 -9.87 10.08
N LYS A 97 10.55 -10.31 10.60
CA LYS A 97 10.97 -10.07 11.99
C LYS A 97 12.20 -9.16 12.03
N SER A 98 12.41 -8.53 13.16
CA SER A 98 13.62 -7.75 13.39
C SER A 98 14.87 -8.64 13.24
N GLY A 99 15.80 -8.18 12.39
CA GLY A 99 17.02 -8.91 12.08
C GLY A 99 16.94 -9.88 10.90
N ASP A 100 15.75 -10.05 10.29
CA ASP A 100 15.62 -10.88 9.09
C ASP A 100 16.36 -10.27 7.90
N ASN A 101 16.97 -11.13 7.08
CA ASN A 101 17.57 -10.73 5.83
C ASN A 101 16.50 -10.50 4.75
N LEU A 102 16.71 -9.45 3.95
CA LEU A 102 15.89 -9.13 2.80
C LEU A 102 16.69 -9.31 1.50
N ASN A 103 16.06 -9.84 0.48
CA ASN A 103 16.60 -9.92 -0.88
C ASN A 103 15.79 -9.06 -1.83
N ASN A 104 16.46 -8.34 -2.73
CA ASN A 104 15.78 -7.55 -3.74
C ASN A 104 15.12 -8.45 -4.80
N ASN A 105 13.83 -8.20 -5.05
CA ASN A 105 13.13 -8.84 -6.16
C ASN A 105 13.53 -8.22 -7.53
N LYS A 106 12.93 -8.70 -8.62
CA LYS A 106 13.19 -8.19 -9.98
C LYS A 106 12.85 -6.71 -10.20
N PHE A 107 12.15 -6.07 -9.27
CA PHE A 107 11.82 -4.64 -9.29
C PHE A 107 12.70 -3.82 -8.34
N GLY A 108 13.69 -4.43 -7.70
CA GLY A 108 14.55 -3.79 -6.72
C GLY A 108 13.88 -3.55 -5.35
N ILE A 109 12.74 -4.22 -5.10
CA ILE A 109 12.01 -4.09 -3.83
C ILE A 109 12.49 -5.19 -2.88
N PRO A 110 12.88 -4.84 -1.62
CA PRO A 110 13.26 -5.82 -0.62
C PRO A 110 12.10 -6.75 -0.24
N GLU A 111 12.35 -8.05 -0.30
CA GLU A 111 11.41 -9.11 0.11
C GLU A 111 12.06 -10.01 1.16
N PRO A 112 11.34 -10.51 2.17
CA PRO A 112 11.88 -11.43 3.16
C PRO A 112 12.22 -12.78 2.52
N VAL A 113 13.27 -13.42 3.03
CA VAL A 113 13.66 -14.77 2.62
C VAL A 113 12.71 -15.77 3.29
N THR A 114 11.70 -16.22 2.53
CA THR A 114 10.61 -17.07 3.03
C THR A 114 10.41 -18.27 2.10
N ARG A 115 10.15 -19.45 2.66
CA ARG A 115 9.74 -20.63 1.88
C ARG A 115 8.34 -20.41 1.31
N THR A 116 8.06 -21.04 0.16
CA THR A 116 6.77 -20.85 -0.52
C THR A 116 5.59 -21.31 0.31
N GLU A 117 5.76 -22.39 1.07
CA GLU A 117 4.74 -22.95 1.97
C GLU A 117 4.42 -22.10 3.21
N ASP A 118 5.31 -21.16 3.56
CA ASP A 118 5.12 -20.24 4.68
C ASP A 118 4.49 -18.89 4.26
N LEU A 119 4.23 -18.73 2.96
CA LEU A 119 3.54 -17.56 2.45
C LEU A 119 2.06 -17.59 2.78
N ILE A 120 1.51 -16.44 3.16
CA ILE A 120 0.10 -16.30 3.49
C ILE A 120 -0.63 -15.41 2.48
N ALA A 121 -1.93 -15.62 2.33
CA ALA A 121 -2.80 -14.77 1.54
C ALA A 121 -3.31 -13.57 2.36
N ALA A 122 -3.90 -12.59 1.69
CA ALA A 122 -4.34 -11.34 2.35
C ALA A 122 -5.55 -11.54 3.28
N ASP A 123 -6.37 -12.53 3.06
CA ASP A 123 -7.63 -12.80 3.79
C ASP A 123 -7.43 -13.16 5.26
N ILE A 124 -6.25 -13.69 5.62
CA ILE A 124 -5.93 -14.03 7.01
C ILE A 124 -5.24 -12.90 7.80
N LEU A 125 -5.02 -11.73 7.16
CA LEU A 125 -4.46 -10.55 7.79
C LEU A 125 -5.56 -9.74 8.51
N ASP A 126 -5.19 -8.91 9.48
CA ASP A 126 -6.09 -7.98 10.16
C ASP A 126 -6.02 -6.58 9.54
N LEU A 127 -4.84 -6.21 9.00
CA LEU A 127 -4.57 -4.92 8.38
C LEU A 127 -3.58 -5.09 7.22
N VAL A 128 -3.84 -4.44 6.11
CA VAL A 128 -2.92 -4.33 4.98
C VAL A 128 -2.63 -2.86 4.71
N ILE A 129 -1.41 -2.43 4.96
CA ILE A 129 -0.93 -1.08 4.64
C ILE A 129 -0.31 -1.12 3.24
N VAL A 130 -0.87 -0.35 2.31
CA VAL A 130 -0.53 -0.42 0.89
C VAL A 130 0.12 0.87 0.37
N PRO A 131 1.11 0.76 -0.56
CA PRO A 131 1.64 1.91 -1.27
C PRO A 131 0.68 2.31 -2.39
N LEU A 132 0.77 3.57 -2.81
CA LEU A 132 0.01 4.07 -3.96
C LEU A 132 0.76 5.18 -4.70
N VAL A 133 0.39 5.41 -5.94
CA VAL A 133 0.93 6.51 -6.75
C VAL A 133 0.06 7.76 -6.59
N ALA A 134 -1.24 7.63 -6.69
CA ALA A 134 -2.20 8.73 -6.50
C ALA A 134 -3.46 8.23 -5.81
N PHE A 135 -4.21 9.14 -5.20
CA PHE A 135 -5.49 8.85 -4.55
C PHE A 135 -6.47 10.01 -4.70
N ASP A 136 -7.74 9.74 -4.46
CA ASP A 136 -8.78 10.76 -4.36
C ASP A 136 -9.47 10.74 -2.98
N SER A 137 -10.39 11.69 -2.77
CA SER A 137 -11.10 11.83 -1.49
C SER A 137 -12.08 10.69 -1.18
N ASN A 138 -12.39 9.85 -2.16
CA ASN A 138 -13.25 8.67 -1.99
C ASN A 138 -12.43 7.40 -1.69
N CYS A 139 -11.16 7.55 -1.28
CA CYS A 139 -10.23 6.47 -1.00
C CYS A 139 -9.95 5.52 -2.19
N ASN A 140 -10.21 5.97 -3.41
CA ASN A 140 -9.73 5.28 -4.59
C ASN A 140 -8.23 5.46 -4.73
N ARG A 141 -7.53 4.42 -5.21
CA ARG A 141 -6.08 4.49 -5.42
C ARG A 141 -5.69 4.20 -6.86
N LEU A 142 -4.64 4.87 -7.30
CA LEU A 142 -3.89 4.52 -8.50
C LEU A 142 -2.58 3.86 -8.08
N GLY A 143 -2.42 2.56 -8.38
CA GLY A 143 -1.19 1.82 -8.15
C GLY A 143 -0.21 1.93 -9.33
N MET A 144 0.89 1.16 -9.29
CA MET A 144 1.93 1.12 -10.32
C MET A 144 1.49 0.49 -11.65
N GLY A 145 0.27 -0.07 -11.73
CA GLY A 145 -0.31 -0.65 -12.95
C GLY A 145 -0.17 -2.17 -13.08
N GLY A 146 0.44 -2.85 -12.13
CA GLY A 146 0.56 -4.30 -12.10
C GLY A 146 -0.69 -5.04 -11.58
N GLY A 147 -1.62 -4.34 -10.90
CA GLY A 147 -2.84 -4.89 -10.32
C GLY A 147 -2.63 -5.95 -9.24
N TYR A 148 -1.44 -6.01 -8.64
CA TYR A 148 -1.11 -7.05 -7.65
C TYR A 148 -1.98 -6.97 -6.41
N TYR A 149 -2.17 -5.78 -5.84
CA TYR A 149 -3.02 -5.58 -4.67
C TYR A 149 -4.50 -5.80 -4.99
N ASP A 150 -4.97 -5.38 -6.17
CA ASP A 150 -6.38 -5.57 -6.56
C ASP A 150 -6.71 -7.05 -6.67
N ARG A 151 -5.82 -7.84 -7.28
CA ARG A 151 -5.98 -9.31 -7.33
C ARG A 151 -5.91 -9.97 -5.96
N ALA A 152 -4.96 -9.55 -5.11
CA ALA A 152 -4.78 -10.13 -3.78
C ALA A 152 -5.94 -9.81 -2.83
N LEU A 153 -6.63 -8.69 -3.04
CA LEU A 153 -7.74 -8.21 -2.23
C LEU A 153 -9.12 -8.43 -2.89
N ALA A 154 -9.18 -9.10 -4.06
CA ALA A 154 -10.42 -9.29 -4.83
C ALA A 154 -11.53 -9.99 -4.02
N PHE A 155 -11.18 -10.83 -3.04
CA PHE A 155 -12.13 -11.48 -2.14
C PHE A 155 -13.00 -10.48 -1.36
N LYS A 156 -12.53 -9.24 -1.11
CA LYS A 156 -13.31 -8.19 -0.43
C LYS A 156 -14.59 -7.82 -1.18
N GLN A 157 -14.66 -8.02 -2.51
CA GLN A 157 -15.87 -7.75 -3.30
C GLN A 157 -16.90 -8.86 -3.24
N THR A 158 -16.50 -10.08 -2.89
CA THR A 158 -17.35 -11.27 -2.96
C THR A 158 -17.65 -11.87 -1.60
N SER A 159 -16.85 -11.56 -0.59
CA SER A 159 -16.99 -12.10 0.75
C SER A 159 -18.10 -11.37 1.52
N SER A 160 -19.07 -12.15 2.00
CA SER A 160 -20.02 -11.72 3.03
C SER A 160 -19.45 -11.95 4.44
N GLU A 161 -18.19 -12.38 4.55
CA GLU A 161 -17.56 -12.69 5.83
C GLU A 161 -17.30 -11.40 6.62
N THR A 162 -17.62 -11.47 7.90
CA THR A 162 -17.44 -10.38 8.86
C THR A 162 -15.98 -10.03 9.14
N ARG A 163 -15.05 -10.90 8.74
CA ARG A 163 -13.60 -10.72 8.92
C ARG A 163 -12.92 -10.50 7.58
N SER A 164 -12.65 -9.27 7.27
CA SER A 164 -11.83 -8.84 6.14
C SER A 164 -10.73 -7.91 6.66
N PRO A 165 -9.51 -7.94 6.11
CA PRO A 165 -8.49 -7.00 6.53
C PRO A 165 -8.94 -5.57 6.28
N LEU A 166 -8.61 -4.70 7.22
CA LEU A 166 -8.64 -3.26 6.97
C LEU A 166 -7.55 -2.93 5.95
N VAL A 167 -7.84 -2.16 4.91
CA VAL A 167 -6.88 -1.80 3.87
C VAL A 167 -6.66 -0.29 3.88
N ILE A 168 -5.46 0.12 4.29
CA ILE A 168 -5.10 1.53 4.47
C ILE A 168 -3.98 1.91 3.51
N GLY A 169 -4.20 2.95 2.74
CA GLY A 169 -3.19 3.56 1.89
C GLY A 169 -2.34 4.57 2.66
N LEU A 170 -1.03 4.59 2.42
CA LEU A 170 -0.18 5.70 2.88
C LEU A 170 0.24 6.54 1.67
N ALA A 171 0.10 7.85 1.80
CA ALA A 171 0.40 8.78 0.73
C ALA A 171 0.81 10.15 1.28
N TYR A 172 1.59 10.89 0.50
CA TYR A 172 1.74 12.32 0.71
C TYR A 172 0.55 13.07 0.10
N GLU A 173 0.18 14.20 0.65
CA GLU A 173 -0.92 15.03 0.12
C GLU A 173 -0.67 15.48 -1.33
N LEU A 174 0.59 15.60 -1.75
CA LEU A 174 0.97 15.87 -3.14
C LEU A 174 0.52 14.81 -4.15
N GLN A 175 0.17 13.60 -3.67
CA GLN A 175 -0.33 12.47 -4.48
C GLN A 175 -1.85 12.52 -4.65
N LYS A 176 -2.53 13.43 -3.95
CA LYS A 176 -3.97 13.60 -4.06
C LYS A 176 -4.37 14.20 -5.40
N VAL A 177 -5.44 13.68 -5.97
CA VAL A 177 -6.10 14.19 -7.17
C VAL A 177 -7.58 14.40 -6.92
N ASN A 178 -8.28 15.16 -7.79
CA ASN A 178 -9.69 15.46 -7.62
C ASN A 178 -10.58 14.20 -7.71
N ALA A 179 -10.32 13.36 -8.71
CA ALA A 179 -11.02 12.09 -8.90
C ALA A 179 -10.13 11.14 -9.70
N LEU A 180 -10.25 9.85 -9.42
CA LEU A 180 -9.68 8.77 -10.20
C LEU A 180 -10.79 8.04 -10.96
N GLU A 181 -10.50 7.63 -12.18
CA GLU A 181 -11.34 6.67 -12.87
C GLU A 181 -11.06 5.28 -12.30
N ILE A 182 -12.12 4.62 -11.84
CA ILE A 182 -12.08 3.29 -11.26
C ILE A 182 -12.70 2.27 -12.21
N ASN A 183 -12.15 1.07 -12.21
CA ASN A 183 -12.72 -0.07 -12.90
C ASN A 183 -13.41 -0.98 -11.89
N SER A 184 -14.27 -1.85 -12.37
CA SER A 184 -15.04 -2.79 -11.52
C SER A 184 -14.16 -3.77 -10.72
N TRP A 185 -12.91 -3.95 -11.10
CA TRP A 185 -11.95 -4.82 -10.39
C TRP A 185 -11.03 -4.06 -9.42
N ASP A 186 -11.04 -2.72 -9.42
CA ASP A 186 -10.23 -1.94 -8.50
C ASP A 186 -10.85 -2.04 -7.10
N ILE A 187 -10.00 -2.32 -6.09
CA ILE A 187 -10.44 -2.44 -4.71
C ILE A 187 -10.22 -1.10 -3.99
N PRO A 188 -11.29 -0.43 -3.55
CA PRO A 188 -11.13 0.81 -2.78
C PRO A 188 -10.43 0.53 -1.44
N MET A 189 -9.77 1.56 -0.90
CA MET A 189 -9.21 1.50 0.44
C MET A 189 -10.30 1.79 1.47
N ASP A 190 -10.19 1.18 2.64
CA ASP A 190 -11.03 1.54 3.78
C ASP A 190 -10.63 2.91 4.36
N GLY A 191 -9.41 3.35 4.06
CA GLY A 191 -8.93 4.69 4.36
C GLY A 191 -7.56 5.00 3.74
N ILE A 192 -7.19 6.27 3.76
CA ILE A 192 -5.86 6.75 3.34
C ILE A 192 -5.36 7.73 4.40
N ILE A 193 -4.10 7.58 4.79
CA ILE A 193 -3.46 8.47 5.76
C ILE A 193 -2.37 9.26 5.04
N SER A 194 -2.50 10.58 5.10
CA SER A 194 -1.49 11.54 4.65
C SER A 194 -0.87 12.29 5.84
N GLU A 195 0.13 13.12 5.58
CA GLU A 195 0.74 14.00 6.58
C GLU A 195 -0.23 15.07 7.10
N THR A 196 -1.33 15.33 6.40
CA THR A 196 -2.29 16.36 6.77
C THR A 196 -3.50 15.82 7.48
N LYS A 197 -3.99 14.63 7.08
CA LYS A 197 -5.19 14.02 7.67
C LYS A 197 -5.42 12.57 7.25
N THR A 198 -6.39 11.94 7.90
CA THR A 198 -6.96 10.65 7.54
C THR A 198 -8.21 10.85 6.68
N TYR A 199 -8.28 10.14 5.55
CA TYR A 199 -9.45 9.98 4.71
C TYR A 199 -10.07 8.62 5.01
N LEU A 200 -11.39 8.56 5.16
CA LEU A 200 -12.15 7.30 5.36
C LEU A 200 -13.15 7.14 4.22
N SER A 201 -13.35 5.89 3.76
CA SER A 201 -14.33 5.55 2.74
C SER A 201 -15.75 5.50 3.28
#